data_7f650590094a7c745b51a6258a67ef64
#
_entry.id   7f650590094a7c745b51a6258a67ef64
#
_cell.length_a   1.000
_cell.length_b   1.000
_cell.length_c   1.000
_cell.angle_alpha   90.00
_cell.angle_beta   90.00
_cell.angle_gamma   90.00
#
_symmetry.space_group_name_H-M   'P 1'
#
loop_
_entity.id
_entity.type
_entity.pdbx_description
1 polymer ?
#
loop_
_entity_poly.entity_id
_entity_poly.type
_entity_poly.pdbx_seq_one_letter_code
_entity_poly.pdbx_strand_id
1 'polypeptide(L)'
;MSLIKDFSEPLGISLPNKTLFYDMAMQYVEKDFSWAEFGTYSGETARMFLNFLPKDNNLYLFDSFKGLPEEWADSKREEVSPIGTFAFQNHQTFTCRDSRAKLQIGWFDETIPLFIKDYKERGLSFIHIDCDLYSSTKTVLNGIKKLILPETVIIFDELCGVLRHQEHEYKAFEEFVLENKLKVDYLCSEGHNTKVALRLKYDK
;
A
#
# COMPACT_ATOMS: atom_id res chain seq x y z
N MET A 1 -8.70 17.99 -12.47
CA MET A 1 -7.46 18.77 -12.17
C MET A 1 -6.60 17.85 -11.33
N SER A 2 -5.35 17.54 -11.75
CA SER A 2 -4.49 16.57 -11.06
C SER A 2 -4.14 17.02 -9.65
N LEU A 3 -4.07 16.08 -8.70
CA LEU A 3 -3.63 16.32 -7.31
C LEU A 3 -2.17 16.77 -7.27
N ILE A 4 -1.33 16.17 -8.09
CA ILE A 4 0.09 16.50 -8.21
C ILE A 4 0.27 17.36 -9.47
N LYS A 5 0.75 18.58 -9.30
CA LYS A 5 0.94 19.53 -10.41
C LYS A 5 2.27 19.31 -11.14
N ASP A 6 3.28 18.89 -10.41
CA ASP A 6 4.62 18.64 -10.93
C ASP A 6 5.18 17.37 -10.29
N PHE A 7 5.25 16.30 -11.08
CA PHE A 7 5.76 15.01 -10.65
C PHE A 7 7.30 14.96 -10.48
N SER A 8 8.02 15.97 -10.92
CA SER A 8 9.47 16.09 -10.73
C SER A 8 9.84 16.63 -9.35
N GLU A 9 8.92 17.32 -8.69
CA GLU A 9 9.14 17.85 -7.34
C GLU A 9 8.89 16.77 -6.27
N PRO A 10 9.72 16.73 -5.22
CA PRO A 10 9.52 15.76 -4.13
C PRO A 10 8.19 15.93 -3.41
N LEU A 11 7.53 14.84 -3.11
CA LEU A 11 6.32 14.79 -2.29
C LEU A 11 6.71 14.62 -0.82
N GLY A 12 6.72 15.72 -0.07
CA GLY A 12 7.19 15.74 1.31
C GLY A 12 8.73 15.76 1.41
N ILE A 13 9.30 15.12 2.43
CA ILE A 13 10.74 15.04 2.65
C ILE A 13 11.35 14.00 1.68
N SER A 14 12.25 14.43 0.78
CA SER A 14 12.91 13.50 -0.16
C SER A 14 14.03 12.72 0.53
N LEU A 15 13.99 11.41 0.39
CA LEU A 15 14.97 10.48 0.98
C LEU A 15 15.78 9.80 -0.15
N PRO A 16 17.09 9.58 0.07
CA PRO A 16 18.00 9.11 -0.98
C PRO A 16 17.90 7.60 -1.27
N ASN A 17 17.23 6.83 -0.42
CA ASN A 17 17.08 5.39 -0.60
C ASN A 17 15.92 4.82 0.24
N LYS A 18 15.49 3.59 -0.12
CA LYS A 18 14.35 2.91 0.50
C LYS A 18 14.51 2.69 2.01
N THR A 19 15.71 2.43 2.51
CA THR A 19 15.92 2.19 3.95
C THR A 19 15.60 3.44 4.75
N LEU A 20 16.20 4.59 4.39
CA LEU A 20 15.93 5.87 5.06
C LEU A 20 14.47 6.31 4.88
N PHE A 21 13.87 5.99 3.73
CA PHE A 21 12.46 6.27 3.49
C PHE A 21 11.56 5.52 4.48
N TYR A 22 11.72 4.20 4.62
CA TYR A 22 10.93 3.42 5.57
C TYR A 22 11.21 3.83 7.02
N ASP A 23 12.47 4.04 7.40
CA ASP A 23 12.83 4.50 8.75
C ASP A 23 12.15 5.84 9.08
N MET A 24 12.12 6.77 8.13
CA MET A 24 11.43 8.06 8.31
C MET A 24 9.91 7.87 8.37
N ALA A 25 9.33 7.13 7.45
CA ALA A 25 7.88 6.92 7.40
C ALA A 25 7.36 6.26 8.68
N MET A 26 8.07 5.28 9.23
CA MET A 26 7.71 4.60 10.46
C MET A 26 7.71 5.50 11.69
N GLN A 27 8.42 6.63 11.69
CA GLN A 27 8.38 7.62 12.79
C GLN A 27 7.04 8.35 12.87
N TYR A 28 6.29 8.40 11.77
CA TYR A 28 4.96 9.02 11.73
C TYR A 28 3.83 8.06 12.12
N VAL A 29 4.11 6.74 12.20
CA VAL A 29 3.09 5.73 12.47
C VAL A 29 2.73 5.71 13.95
N GLU A 30 1.46 6.00 14.25
CA GLU A 30 0.91 5.81 15.57
C GLU A 30 0.84 4.31 15.92
N LYS A 31 0.85 4.00 17.23
CA LYS A 31 0.94 2.61 17.73
C LYS A 31 -0.38 2.06 18.24
N ASP A 32 -1.48 2.75 17.95
CA ASP A 32 -2.78 2.49 18.57
C ASP A 32 -3.51 1.29 17.96
N PHE A 33 -3.33 1.05 16.65
CA PHE A 33 -4.07 0.03 15.92
C PHE A 33 -3.15 -0.88 15.11
N SER A 34 -3.69 -2.00 14.69
CA SER A 34 -3.03 -2.95 13.79
C SER A 34 -2.71 -2.33 12.42
N TRP A 35 -1.86 -2.99 11.67
CA TRP A 35 -1.32 -2.59 10.37
C TRP A 35 -1.82 -3.50 9.26
N ALA A 36 -1.80 -3.05 8.02
CA ALA A 36 -2.13 -3.86 6.86
C ALA A 36 -1.16 -3.63 5.70
N GLU A 37 -0.86 -4.70 4.96
CA GLU A 37 -0.11 -4.68 3.70
C GLU A 37 -0.94 -5.38 2.62
N PHE A 38 -1.04 -4.75 1.46
CA PHE A 38 -1.73 -5.25 0.28
C PHE A 38 -0.73 -5.46 -0.85
N GLY A 39 -0.49 -6.72 -1.21
CA GLY A 39 0.63 -7.17 -2.02
C GLY A 39 1.81 -7.58 -1.15
N THR A 40 1.77 -8.81 -0.62
CA THR A 40 2.82 -9.31 0.29
C THR A 40 3.92 -10.05 -0.46
N TYR A 41 3.60 -10.72 -1.55
CA TYR A 41 4.50 -11.52 -2.37
C TYR A 41 5.47 -12.39 -1.51
N SER A 42 6.78 -12.11 -1.58
CA SER A 42 7.82 -12.84 -0.83
C SER A 42 7.89 -12.45 0.66
N GLY A 43 7.19 -11.38 1.07
CA GLY A 43 7.16 -10.85 2.43
C GLY A 43 8.43 -10.15 2.88
N GLU A 44 9.18 -9.54 1.96
CA GLU A 44 10.37 -8.74 2.31
C GLU A 44 9.97 -7.55 3.18
N THR A 45 9.01 -6.75 2.70
CA THR A 45 8.45 -5.58 3.40
C THR A 45 7.70 -5.99 4.66
N ALA A 46 6.92 -7.07 4.62
CA ALA A 46 6.24 -7.61 5.80
C ALA A 46 7.21 -7.91 6.95
N ARG A 47 8.33 -8.59 6.67
CA ARG A 47 9.36 -8.88 7.69
C ARG A 47 10.01 -7.62 8.24
N MET A 48 10.21 -6.61 7.40
CA MET A 48 10.73 -5.32 7.81
C MET A 48 9.74 -4.61 8.74
N PHE A 49 8.45 -4.51 8.36
CA PHE A 49 7.42 -3.87 9.17
C PHE A 49 7.21 -4.55 10.53
N LEU A 50 7.34 -5.87 10.62
CA LEU A 50 7.26 -6.61 11.89
C LEU A 50 8.30 -6.17 12.92
N ASN A 51 9.47 -5.62 12.49
CA ASN A 51 10.46 -5.07 13.41
C ASN A 51 10.01 -3.75 14.06
N PHE A 52 9.14 -2.99 13.41
CA PHE A 52 8.58 -1.74 13.92
C PHE A 52 7.23 -1.94 14.64
N LEU A 53 6.54 -3.05 14.35
CA LEU A 53 5.19 -3.33 14.84
C LEU A 53 5.17 -3.47 16.37
N PRO A 54 4.28 -2.76 17.10
CA PRO A 54 4.09 -2.96 18.52
C PRO A 54 3.73 -4.42 18.87
N LYS A 55 4.09 -4.84 20.09
CA LYS A 55 3.93 -6.24 20.51
C LYS A 55 2.48 -6.73 20.50
N ASP A 56 1.55 -5.83 20.82
CA ASP A 56 0.12 -6.14 20.98
C ASP A 56 -0.70 -5.95 19.70
N ASN A 57 -0.05 -5.45 18.60
CA ASN A 57 -0.72 -5.19 17.33
C ASN A 57 -0.47 -6.33 16.35
N ASN A 58 -1.33 -6.43 15.32
CA ASN A 58 -1.16 -7.38 14.23
C ASN A 58 -0.78 -6.66 12.93
N LEU A 59 -0.08 -7.38 12.05
CA LEU A 59 0.14 -7.02 10.66
C LEU A 59 -0.69 -7.96 9.79
N TYR A 60 -1.75 -7.45 9.18
CA TYR A 60 -2.59 -8.18 8.25
C TYR A 60 -1.98 -8.12 6.85
N LEU A 61 -1.74 -9.29 6.25
CA LEU A 61 -1.00 -9.47 5.01
C LEU A 61 -1.92 -10.04 3.94
N PHE A 62 -2.27 -9.22 2.95
CA PHE A 62 -3.20 -9.59 1.89
C PHE A 62 -2.47 -9.92 0.60
N ASP A 63 -2.66 -11.12 0.09
CA ASP A 63 -2.13 -11.54 -1.21
C ASP A 63 -2.89 -12.79 -1.71
N SER A 64 -3.08 -12.86 -3.02
CA SER A 64 -3.62 -14.07 -3.65
C SER A 64 -2.59 -15.17 -3.78
N PHE A 65 -1.30 -14.82 -3.83
CA PHE A 65 -0.15 -15.64 -4.21
C PHE A 65 -0.29 -16.31 -5.60
N LYS A 66 -1.27 -15.82 -6.38
CA LYS A 66 -1.51 -16.24 -7.78
C LYS A 66 -0.89 -15.26 -8.79
N GLY A 67 -0.24 -14.19 -8.28
CA GLY A 67 0.33 -13.12 -9.09
C GLY A 67 -0.70 -12.10 -9.57
N LEU A 68 -0.34 -11.32 -10.58
CA LEU A 68 -1.18 -10.26 -11.11
C LEU A 68 -2.45 -10.82 -11.76
N PRO A 69 -3.64 -10.26 -11.48
CA PRO A 69 -4.90 -10.69 -12.11
C PRO A 69 -5.05 -10.23 -13.56
N GLU A 70 -4.30 -9.24 -13.98
CA GLU A 70 -4.29 -8.67 -15.33
C GLU A 70 -2.87 -8.26 -15.75
N GLU A 71 -2.67 -7.87 -17.00
CA GLU A 71 -1.38 -7.40 -17.48
C GLU A 71 -1.03 -6.04 -16.86
N TRP A 72 0.25 -5.88 -16.51
CA TRP A 72 0.77 -4.63 -15.96
C TRP A 72 1.87 -4.09 -16.88
N ALA A 73 1.71 -2.84 -17.31
CA ALA A 73 2.73 -2.15 -18.11
C ALA A 73 3.83 -1.62 -17.19
N ASP A 74 4.82 -2.46 -16.87
CA ASP A 74 5.97 -2.11 -16.03
C ASP A 74 6.84 -1.06 -16.74
N SER A 75 7.12 -0.03 -16.01
CA SER A 75 7.86 1.14 -16.46
C SER A 75 9.35 0.96 -16.61
N LYS A 76 9.93 0.05 -15.86
CA LYS A 76 11.39 -0.07 -15.77
C LYS A 76 12.00 -0.79 -16.96
N ARG A 77 11.18 -1.49 -17.76
CA ARG A 77 11.65 -2.40 -18.81
C ARG A 77 11.05 -2.18 -20.19
N GLU A 78 10.14 -1.21 -20.37
CA GLU A 78 9.32 -1.10 -21.60
C GLU A 78 8.56 -2.40 -21.95
N GLU A 79 8.43 -3.31 -20.97
CA GLU A 79 7.81 -4.62 -21.11
C GLU A 79 6.50 -4.65 -20.33
N VAL A 80 5.56 -5.42 -20.84
CA VAL A 80 4.31 -5.72 -20.15
C VAL A 80 4.51 -6.96 -19.30
N SER A 81 4.29 -6.84 -17.99
CA SER A 81 4.26 -7.99 -17.09
C SER A 81 2.96 -8.77 -17.30
N PRO A 82 3.02 -10.05 -17.72
CA PRO A 82 1.83 -10.82 -18.02
C PRO A 82 1.03 -11.19 -16.75
N ILE A 83 -0.21 -11.59 -16.97
CA ILE A 83 -1.04 -12.22 -15.93
C ILE A 83 -0.25 -13.32 -15.22
N GLY A 84 -0.33 -13.38 -13.90
CA GLY A 84 0.38 -14.35 -13.07
C GLY A 84 1.82 -13.96 -12.74
N THR A 85 2.33 -12.82 -13.21
CA THR A 85 3.61 -12.26 -12.71
C THR A 85 3.52 -12.16 -11.19
N PHE A 86 4.61 -12.47 -10.47
CA PHE A 86 4.69 -12.59 -9.01
C PHE A 86 3.91 -13.76 -8.39
N ALA A 87 3.39 -14.71 -9.20
CA ALA A 87 2.82 -15.94 -8.65
C ALA A 87 3.89 -16.76 -7.92
N PHE A 88 3.52 -17.32 -6.77
CA PHE A 88 4.37 -18.30 -6.10
C PHE A 88 4.34 -19.63 -6.84
N GLN A 89 5.52 -20.23 -7.06
CA GLN A 89 5.61 -21.55 -7.68
C GLN A 89 4.99 -22.62 -6.78
N ASN A 90 4.38 -23.63 -7.42
CA ASN A 90 3.79 -24.80 -6.75
C ASN A 90 2.71 -24.45 -5.69
N HIS A 91 1.94 -23.39 -5.91
CA HIS A 91 0.89 -22.94 -4.98
C HIS A 91 1.38 -22.71 -3.53
N GLN A 92 2.65 -22.39 -3.36
CA GLN A 92 3.19 -21.96 -2.08
C GLN A 92 2.68 -20.56 -1.73
N THR A 93 2.75 -20.24 -0.44
CA THR A 93 2.43 -18.91 0.08
C THR A 93 3.59 -18.42 0.94
N PHE A 94 3.61 -17.13 1.19
CA PHE A 94 4.50 -16.58 2.18
C PHE A 94 4.30 -17.25 3.55
N THR A 95 5.40 -17.58 4.21
CA THR A 95 5.37 -18.12 5.57
C THR A 95 6.12 -17.21 6.53
N CYS A 96 5.50 -16.92 7.67
CA CYS A 96 6.10 -16.14 8.73
C CYS A 96 5.94 -16.86 10.08
N ARG A 97 7.02 -16.88 10.90
CA ARG A 97 6.96 -17.46 12.25
C ARG A 97 6.46 -16.48 13.31
N ASP A 98 6.39 -15.20 12.99
CA ASP A 98 5.86 -14.18 13.89
C ASP A 98 4.34 -14.29 13.96
N SER A 99 3.82 -14.58 15.14
CA SER A 99 2.39 -14.78 15.38
C SER A 99 1.54 -13.52 15.15
N ARG A 100 2.18 -12.36 15.10
CA ARG A 100 1.51 -11.07 14.80
C ARG A 100 1.20 -10.91 13.31
N ALA A 101 1.88 -11.64 12.42
CA ALA A 101 1.57 -11.69 11.00
C ALA A 101 0.30 -12.52 10.75
N LYS A 102 -0.72 -11.90 10.16
CA LYS A 102 -2.04 -12.51 9.89
C LYS A 102 -2.31 -12.55 8.39
N LEU A 103 -2.07 -13.69 7.77
CA LEU A 103 -2.30 -13.89 6.33
C LEU A 103 -3.79 -13.86 5.99
N GLN A 104 -4.13 -13.11 4.93
CA GLN A 104 -5.43 -13.02 4.30
C GLN A 104 -5.27 -13.50 2.83
N ILE A 105 -5.37 -14.80 2.61
CA ILE A 105 -5.03 -15.44 1.32
C ILE A 105 -6.24 -15.41 0.39
N GLY A 106 -6.12 -14.76 -0.74
CA GLY A 106 -7.16 -14.64 -1.78
C GLY A 106 -7.10 -13.29 -2.48
N TRP A 107 -8.00 -13.07 -3.42
CA TRP A 107 -8.15 -11.80 -4.11
C TRP A 107 -8.69 -10.72 -3.14
N PHE A 108 -8.34 -9.45 -3.35
CA PHE A 108 -8.72 -8.37 -2.45
C PHE A 108 -10.24 -8.17 -2.33
N ASP A 109 -10.98 -8.37 -3.42
CA ASP A 109 -12.44 -8.29 -3.44
C ASP A 109 -13.12 -9.41 -2.64
N GLU A 110 -12.44 -10.53 -2.44
CA GLU A 110 -12.90 -11.65 -1.61
C GLU A 110 -12.50 -11.48 -0.14
N THR A 111 -11.24 -11.10 0.09
CA THR A 111 -10.63 -11.11 1.45
C THR A 111 -10.96 -9.88 2.26
N ILE A 112 -11.01 -8.69 1.66
CA ILE A 112 -11.28 -7.44 2.38
C ILE A 112 -12.68 -7.44 3.04
N PRO A 113 -13.78 -7.85 2.38
CA PRO A 113 -15.09 -7.91 3.03
C PRO A 113 -15.12 -8.85 4.23
N LEU A 114 -14.44 -9.99 4.16
CA LEU A 114 -14.35 -10.95 5.27
C LEU A 114 -13.54 -10.35 6.43
N PHE A 115 -12.40 -9.73 6.12
CA PHE A 115 -11.58 -9.03 7.11
C PHE A 115 -12.36 -7.94 7.83
N ILE A 116 -13.05 -7.05 7.10
CA ILE A 116 -13.84 -5.95 7.68
C ILE A 116 -14.94 -6.47 8.63
N LYS A 117 -15.58 -7.59 8.29
CA LYS A 117 -16.62 -8.20 9.13
C LYS A 117 -16.10 -8.61 10.50
N ASP A 118 -14.86 -9.13 10.54
CA ASP A 118 -14.28 -9.71 11.75
C ASP A 118 -13.37 -8.71 12.50
N TYR A 119 -12.92 -7.65 11.85
CA TYR A 119 -12.05 -6.63 12.42
C TYR A 119 -12.79 -5.75 13.42
N LYS A 120 -12.24 -5.59 14.63
CA LYS A 120 -12.94 -4.92 15.74
C LYS A 120 -12.32 -3.58 16.14
N GLU A 121 -11.14 -3.25 15.61
CA GLU A 121 -10.51 -1.96 15.90
C GLU A 121 -11.17 -0.83 15.09
N ARG A 122 -11.02 0.41 15.54
CA ARG A 122 -11.63 1.59 14.90
C ARG A 122 -11.02 1.89 13.54
N GLY A 123 -9.75 1.59 13.35
CA GLY A 123 -9.00 1.88 12.14
C GLY A 123 -7.67 1.14 12.09
N LEU A 124 -6.86 1.47 11.09
CA LEU A 124 -5.50 1.00 10.91
C LEU A 124 -4.53 2.15 11.15
N SER A 125 -3.45 1.92 11.91
CA SER A 125 -2.40 2.94 12.10
C SER A 125 -1.48 3.06 10.89
N PHE A 126 -1.31 1.96 10.15
CA PHE A 126 -0.43 1.90 8.99
C PHE A 126 -1.01 1.02 7.88
N ILE A 127 -0.85 1.46 6.65
CA ILE A 127 -1.26 0.75 5.44
C ILE A 127 -0.13 0.82 4.42
N HIS A 128 0.30 -0.32 3.90
CA HIS A 128 1.21 -0.43 2.77
C HIS A 128 0.44 -0.92 1.55
N ILE A 129 0.50 -0.20 0.45
CA ILE A 129 -0.11 -0.52 -0.83
C ILE A 129 1.01 -0.81 -1.82
N ASP A 130 1.09 -2.05 -2.27
CA ASP A 130 2.06 -2.59 -3.21
C ASP A 130 1.30 -3.54 -4.14
N CYS A 131 0.36 -2.96 -4.87
CA CYS A 131 -0.64 -3.70 -5.66
C CYS A 131 -0.42 -3.57 -7.17
N ASP A 132 0.51 -2.69 -7.60
CA ASP A 132 0.88 -2.40 -8.99
C ASP A 132 -0.27 -1.82 -9.84
N LEU A 133 -1.43 -2.46 -9.80
CA LEU A 133 -2.54 -2.26 -10.73
C LEU A 133 -3.58 -1.25 -10.23
N TYR A 134 -4.13 -0.48 -11.16
CA TYR A 134 -5.27 0.41 -10.89
C TYR A 134 -6.46 -0.32 -10.27
N SER A 135 -6.85 -1.48 -10.84
CA SER A 135 -8.00 -2.25 -10.39
C SER A 135 -7.83 -2.75 -8.96
N SER A 136 -6.65 -3.27 -8.64
CA SER A 136 -6.27 -3.77 -7.31
C SER A 136 -6.27 -2.64 -6.29
N THR A 137 -5.56 -1.54 -6.57
CA THR A 137 -5.47 -0.38 -5.68
C THR A 137 -6.84 0.26 -5.43
N LYS A 138 -7.68 0.38 -6.47
CA LYS A 138 -9.05 0.88 -6.33
C LYS A 138 -9.90 -0.01 -5.43
N THR A 139 -9.78 -1.33 -5.57
CA THR A 139 -10.49 -2.32 -4.73
C THR A 139 -10.05 -2.17 -3.27
N VAL A 140 -8.74 -2.06 -3.03
CA VAL A 140 -8.19 -1.88 -1.68
C VAL A 140 -8.72 -0.59 -1.05
N LEU A 141 -8.46 0.58 -1.67
CA LEU A 141 -8.82 1.88 -1.10
C LEU A 141 -10.32 1.98 -0.77
N ASN A 142 -11.18 1.53 -1.68
CA ASN A 142 -12.62 1.54 -1.45
C ASN A 142 -13.05 0.55 -0.36
N GLY A 143 -12.44 -0.63 -0.34
CA GLY A 143 -12.76 -1.67 0.63
C GLY A 143 -12.41 -1.27 2.06
N ILE A 144 -11.24 -0.69 2.28
CA ILE A 144 -10.77 -0.31 3.62
C ILE A 144 -11.08 1.14 4.02
N LYS A 145 -11.80 1.91 3.20
CA LYS A 145 -12.06 3.34 3.39
C LYS A 145 -12.41 3.71 4.84
N LYS A 146 -13.25 2.91 5.50
CA LYS A 146 -13.72 3.17 6.86
C LYS A 146 -12.62 2.98 7.92
N LEU A 147 -11.54 2.30 7.59
CA LEU A 147 -10.40 2.05 8.47
C LEU A 147 -9.27 3.08 8.28
N ILE A 148 -9.36 3.95 7.28
CA ILE A 148 -8.41 5.04 7.05
C ILE A 148 -8.82 6.21 7.95
N LEU A 149 -8.05 6.47 8.98
CA LEU A 149 -8.23 7.58 9.91
C LEU A 149 -7.29 8.75 9.51
N PRO A 150 -7.54 9.98 10.02
CA PRO A 150 -6.65 11.12 9.75
C PRO A 150 -5.19 10.90 10.16
N GLU A 151 -4.95 10.08 11.16
CA GLU A 151 -3.64 9.68 11.69
C GLU A 151 -3.02 8.49 10.97
N THR A 152 -3.78 7.75 10.14
CA THR A 152 -3.27 6.59 9.39
C THR A 152 -2.17 7.00 8.42
N VAL A 153 -1.00 6.39 8.53
CA VAL A 153 0.06 6.53 7.52
C VAL A 153 -0.15 5.51 6.43
N ILE A 154 -0.19 5.98 5.19
CA ILE A 154 -0.30 5.14 4.00
C ILE A 154 1.01 5.26 3.22
N ILE A 155 1.60 4.12 2.88
CA ILE A 155 2.71 4.05 1.93
C ILE A 155 2.21 3.41 0.65
N PHE A 156 2.49 4.06 -0.47
CA PHE A 156 2.42 3.47 -1.80
C PHE A 156 3.83 3.10 -2.24
N ASP A 157 4.01 1.91 -2.79
CA ASP A 157 5.32 1.44 -3.25
C ASP A 157 5.68 2.00 -4.63
N GLU A 158 4.69 2.24 -5.50
CA GLU A 158 4.89 2.75 -6.86
C GLU A 158 3.88 3.85 -7.26
N LEU A 159 3.71 4.88 -6.38
CA LEU A 159 2.73 5.95 -6.64
C LEU A 159 3.04 6.75 -7.91
N CYS A 160 4.29 7.17 -8.08
CA CYS A 160 4.78 7.98 -9.21
C CYS A 160 6.15 7.46 -9.67
N GLY A 161 6.81 8.19 -10.58
CA GLY A 161 8.18 7.85 -10.98
C GLY A 161 8.34 6.59 -11.81
N VAL A 162 7.25 5.87 -12.06
CA VAL A 162 7.16 4.71 -12.95
C VAL A 162 6.47 5.10 -14.25
N LEU A 163 6.75 4.39 -15.36
CA LEU A 163 6.11 4.68 -16.65
C LEU A 163 4.60 4.46 -16.51
N ARG A 164 3.81 5.34 -17.11
CA ARG A 164 2.35 5.25 -17.08
C ARG A 164 1.73 5.21 -15.66
N HIS A 165 2.43 5.71 -14.61
CA HIS A 165 1.89 5.78 -13.25
C HIS A 165 0.48 6.40 -13.19
N GLN A 166 0.17 7.31 -14.13
CA GLN A 166 -1.15 7.92 -14.27
C GLN A 166 -2.27 6.94 -14.70
N GLU A 167 -1.94 5.70 -15.00
CA GLU A 167 -2.89 4.65 -15.37
C GLU A 167 -3.03 3.57 -14.28
N HIS A 168 -2.15 3.58 -13.27
CA HIS A 168 -2.02 2.56 -12.24
C HIS A 168 -2.41 3.08 -10.83
N GLU A 169 -1.57 2.84 -9.80
CA GLU A 169 -1.85 3.20 -8.42
C GLU A 169 -2.20 4.68 -8.23
N TYR A 170 -1.47 5.59 -8.90
CA TYR A 170 -1.74 7.02 -8.82
C TYR A 170 -3.15 7.36 -9.29
N LYS A 171 -3.63 6.76 -10.38
CA LYS A 171 -4.99 7.00 -10.87
C LYS A 171 -6.05 6.58 -9.85
N ALA A 172 -5.89 5.39 -9.28
CA ALA A 172 -6.81 4.90 -8.25
C ALA A 172 -6.80 5.79 -7.01
N PHE A 173 -5.63 6.23 -6.59
CA PHE A 173 -5.44 7.15 -5.48
C PHE A 173 -6.07 8.53 -5.76
N GLU A 174 -5.79 9.12 -6.92
CA GLU A 174 -6.36 10.42 -7.32
C GLU A 174 -7.89 10.39 -7.34
N GLU A 175 -8.49 9.38 -7.98
CA GLU A 175 -9.94 9.19 -7.99
C GLU A 175 -10.49 9.07 -6.57
N PHE A 176 -9.87 8.25 -5.72
CA PHE A 176 -10.30 8.06 -4.33
C PHE A 176 -10.27 9.36 -3.53
N VAL A 177 -9.22 10.16 -3.66
CA VAL A 177 -9.08 11.45 -2.97
C VAL A 177 -10.14 12.45 -3.44
N LEU A 178 -10.34 12.57 -4.75
CA LEU A 178 -11.30 13.51 -5.33
C LEU A 178 -12.75 13.13 -5.01
N GLU A 179 -13.11 11.86 -5.17
CA GLU A 179 -14.46 11.35 -4.89
C GLU A 179 -14.86 11.52 -3.42
N ASN A 180 -13.89 11.42 -2.53
CA ASN A 180 -14.12 11.52 -1.09
C ASN A 180 -13.80 12.91 -0.50
N LYS A 181 -13.43 13.89 -1.36
CA LYS A 181 -13.09 15.27 -0.96
C LYS A 181 -12.03 15.30 0.15
N LEU A 182 -10.97 14.52 -0.05
CA LEU A 182 -9.89 14.42 0.92
C LEU A 182 -8.77 15.42 0.60
N LYS A 183 -8.04 15.82 1.63
CA LYS A 183 -6.75 16.50 1.51
C LYS A 183 -5.63 15.50 1.73
N VAL A 184 -4.56 15.64 0.98
CA VAL A 184 -3.37 14.81 1.09
C VAL A 184 -2.29 15.58 1.84
N ASP A 185 -1.71 14.94 2.85
CA ASP A 185 -0.55 15.41 3.59
C ASP A 185 0.63 14.49 3.26
N TYR A 186 1.50 14.92 2.34
CA TYR A 186 2.67 14.16 1.92
C TYR A 186 3.76 14.28 3.00
N LEU A 187 4.21 13.16 3.55
CA LEU A 187 5.18 13.08 4.64
C LEU A 187 6.61 12.98 4.12
N CYS A 188 6.88 11.96 3.32
CA CYS A 188 8.17 11.76 2.68
C CYS A 188 8.05 10.92 1.40
N SER A 189 9.08 10.99 0.56
CA SER A 189 9.16 10.24 -0.70
C SER A 189 10.57 9.75 -1.00
N GLU A 190 10.67 8.77 -1.88
CA GLU A 190 11.91 8.19 -2.39
C GLU A 190 11.79 7.91 -3.89
N GLY A 191 12.92 7.94 -4.61
CA GLY A 191 13.01 7.46 -5.99
C GLY A 191 12.12 8.21 -6.98
N HIS A 192 12.21 9.54 -7.06
CA HIS A 192 11.35 10.38 -7.93
C HIS A 192 9.85 10.19 -7.62
N ASN A 193 9.52 10.11 -6.31
CA ASN A 193 8.17 9.85 -5.80
C ASN A 193 7.64 8.43 -6.16
N THR A 194 8.53 7.46 -6.38
CA THR A 194 8.12 6.08 -6.56
C THR A 194 7.49 5.57 -5.27
N LYS A 195 8.21 5.67 -4.16
CA LYS A 195 7.65 5.40 -2.83
C LYS A 195 7.21 6.70 -2.17
N VAL A 196 5.98 6.73 -1.69
CA VAL A 196 5.41 7.92 -1.05
C VAL A 196 4.67 7.53 0.22
N ALA A 197 5.04 8.17 1.34
CA ALA A 197 4.30 8.10 2.59
C ALA A 197 3.43 9.34 2.75
N LEU A 198 2.17 9.14 3.09
CA LEU A 198 1.18 10.22 3.21
C LEU A 198 0.12 9.93 4.28
N ARG A 199 -0.67 10.95 4.61
CA ARG A 199 -1.92 10.86 5.38
C ARG A 199 -3.06 11.49 4.60
N LEU A 200 -4.28 11.01 4.86
CA LEU A 200 -5.50 11.55 4.29
C LEU A 200 -6.31 12.26 5.36
N LYS A 201 -6.75 13.49 5.08
CA LYS A 201 -7.56 14.30 5.98
C LYS A 201 -8.88 14.66 5.31
N TYR A 202 -9.98 14.52 6.04
CA TYR A 202 -11.26 15.03 5.56
C TYR A 202 -11.25 16.57 5.59
N ASP A 203 -11.78 17.19 4.54
CA ASP A 203 -12.06 18.63 4.55
C ASP A 203 -13.15 18.90 5.58
N LYS A 204 -12.88 19.82 6.53
CA LYS A 204 -13.84 20.20 7.56
C LYS A 204 -14.87 21.17 7.01
#